data_bd139794658327f209c43caae6fa323d
#
_entry.id   bd139794658327f209c43caae6fa323d
#
_cell.length_a   1.000
_cell.length_b   1.000
_cell.length_c   1.000
_cell.angle_alpha   90.00
_cell.angle_beta   90.00
_cell.angle_gamma   90.00
#
_symmetry.space_group_name_H-M   'P 1'
#
loop_
_entity.id
_entity.type
_entity.pdbx_description
1 polymer ?
#
loop_
_entity_poly.entity_id
_entity_poly.type
_entity_poly.pdbx_seq_one_letter_code
_entity_poly.pdbx_strand_id
1 'polypeptide(L)'
;MALSSNQHLRKAVAKMWQYTNLNPKGKSVGDCTIRAIGIATDKGWMETYLDLCLFGLLMADMPSANAVSTAYLKNKGFRRRTMPDDCPDFYTIEDFCKDHPKGTFVIGTGSHLTTVIDGCLWDSWDSRNETPVYYFEKQED
;
A
#
# COMPACT_ATOMS: atom_id res chain seq x y z
N MET A 1 -21.66 -7.12 -26.12
CA MET A 1 -22.46 -5.95 -25.72
C MET A 1 -21.69 -5.05 -24.78
N ALA A 2 -21.57 -3.79 -25.09
CA ALA A 2 -20.91 -2.84 -24.18
C ALA A 2 -21.76 -2.63 -22.93
N LEU A 3 -21.12 -2.65 -21.76
CA LEU A 3 -21.79 -2.31 -20.50
C LEU A 3 -22.19 -0.82 -20.51
N SER A 4 -23.33 -0.49 -19.95
CA SER A 4 -23.72 0.90 -19.77
C SER A 4 -22.73 1.61 -18.84
N SER A 5 -22.64 2.95 -18.94
CA SER A 5 -21.78 3.77 -18.06
C SER A 5 -22.08 3.50 -16.58
N ASN A 6 -23.36 3.28 -16.23
CA ASN A 6 -23.75 2.99 -14.85
C ASN A 6 -23.26 1.61 -14.37
N GLN A 7 -23.21 0.63 -15.27
CA GLN A 7 -22.68 -0.69 -14.92
C GLN A 7 -21.18 -0.67 -14.71
N HIS A 8 -20.46 0.10 -15.53
CA HIS A 8 -19.01 0.31 -15.33
C HIS A 8 -18.71 1.02 -14.01
N LEU A 9 -19.47 2.06 -13.67
CA LEU A 9 -19.33 2.78 -12.41
C LEU A 9 -19.65 1.89 -11.21
N ARG A 10 -20.73 1.10 -11.28
CA ARG A 10 -21.09 0.16 -10.21
C ARG A 10 -20.02 -0.91 -10.02
N LYS A 11 -19.45 -1.42 -11.11
CA LYS A 11 -18.39 -2.43 -11.07
C LYS A 11 -17.11 -1.83 -10.49
N ALA A 12 -16.77 -0.59 -10.84
CA ALA A 12 -15.61 0.13 -10.30
C ALA A 12 -15.78 0.44 -8.80
N VAL A 13 -16.98 0.92 -8.39
CA VAL A 13 -17.28 1.25 -6.99
C VAL A 13 -17.36 -0.01 -6.12
N ALA A 14 -17.87 -1.13 -6.66
CA ALA A 14 -17.97 -2.39 -5.92
C ALA A 14 -16.60 -3.01 -5.65
N LYS A 15 -15.59 -2.70 -6.46
CA LYS A 15 -14.24 -3.29 -6.33
C LYS A 15 -13.31 -2.34 -5.56
N MET A 16 -13.54 -2.22 -4.25
CA MET A 16 -12.66 -1.44 -3.37
C MET A 16 -11.55 -2.28 -2.75
N TRP A 17 -11.60 -3.59 -2.89
CA TRP A 17 -10.58 -4.51 -2.40
C TRP A 17 -10.27 -5.57 -3.45
N GLN A 18 -8.99 -5.74 -3.73
CA GLN A 18 -8.46 -6.79 -4.59
C GLN A 18 -7.54 -7.68 -3.75
N TYR A 19 -7.93 -8.94 -3.59
CA TYR A 19 -7.06 -9.93 -2.95
C TYR A 19 -5.75 -10.04 -3.73
N THR A 20 -4.63 -9.89 -3.03
CA THR A 20 -3.29 -9.99 -3.62
C THR A 20 -2.31 -10.49 -2.58
N ASN A 21 -1.63 -11.57 -2.87
CA ASN A 21 -0.54 -12.07 -2.04
C ASN A 21 0.67 -12.35 -2.94
N LEU A 22 1.68 -11.48 -2.87
CA LEU A 22 2.90 -11.62 -3.67
C LEU A 22 3.82 -12.72 -3.15
N ASN A 23 3.59 -13.29 -1.96
CA ASN A 23 4.45 -14.35 -1.44
C ASN A 23 4.49 -15.50 -2.44
N PRO A 24 5.69 -15.90 -2.94
CA PRO A 24 5.79 -16.86 -4.04
C PRO A 24 5.32 -18.27 -3.67
N LYS A 25 5.20 -18.56 -2.38
CA LYS A 25 4.69 -19.84 -1.87
C LYS A 25 3.30 -19.72 -1.25
N GLY A 26 2.65 -18.56 -1.40
CA GLY A 26 1.33 -18.29 -0.83
C GLY A 26 1.30 -18.31 0.68
N LYS A 27 2.46 -18.13 1.35
CA LYS A 27 2.55 -18.20 2.80
C LYS A 27 1.92 -16.96 3.46
N SER A 28 1.34 -17.19 4.64
CA SER A 28 0.90 -16.13 5.54
C SER A 28 1.99 -15.94 6.60
N VAL A 29 2.89 -14.99 6.35
CA VAL A 29 3.99 -14.64 7.24
C VAL A 29 4.00 -13.12 7.46
N GLY A 30 4.84 -12.64 8.36
CA GLY A 30 4.92 -11.20 8.65
C GLY A 30 5.63 -10.39 7.57
N ASP A 31 5.19 -10.50 6.32
CA ASP A 31 5.80 -9.91 5.13
C ASP A 31 4.99 -8.75 4.53
N CYS A 32 4.12 -8.11 5.32
CA CYS A 32 3.25 -7.04 4.82
C CYS A 32 4.03 -5.90 4.17
N THR A 33 5.20 -5.54 4.71
CA THR A 33 6.06 -4.51 4.13
C THR A 33 6.53 -4.88 2.73
N ILE A 34 6.99 -6.13 2.54
CA ILE A 34 7.46 -6.61 1.23
C ILE A 34 6.29 -6.66 0.25
N ARG A 35 5.14 -7.19 0.67
CA ARG A 35 3.96 -7.29 -0.18
C ARG A 35 3.46 -5.90 -0.60
N ALA A 36 3.30 -4.99 0.35
CA ALA A 36 2.80 -3.65 0.07
C ALA A 36 3.74 -2.88 -0.87
N ILE A 37 5.04 -2.88 -0.59
CA ILE A 37 6.02 -2.17 -1.40
C ILE A 37 6.14 -2.81 -2.78
N GLY A 38 6.14 -4.14 -2.87
CA GLY A 38 6.21 -4.84 -4.14
C GLY A 38 5.02 -4.49 -5.05
N ILE A 39 3.82 -4.47 -4.50
CA ILE A 39 2.61 -4.07 -5.25
C ILE A 39 2.73 -2.61 -5.70
N ALA A 40 3.11 -1.70 -4.80
CA ALA A 40 3.17 -0.26 -5.09
C ALA A 40 4.24 0.09 -6.12
N THR A 41 5.34 -0.66 -6.15
CA THR A 41 6.47 -0.43 -7.08
C THR A 41 6.43 -1.34 -8.31
N ASP A 42 5.39 -2.16 -8.44
CA ASP A 42 5.23 -3.12 -9.52
C ASP A 42 6.42 -4.09 -9.63
N LYS A 43 6.84 -4.62 -8.49
CA LYS A 43 7.94 -5.57 -8.38
C LYS A 43 7.48 -6.86 -7.72
N GLY A 44 8.18 -7.96 -8.01
CA GLY A 44 7.92 -9.23 -7.35
C GLY A 44 8.38 -9.23 -5.88
N TRP A 45 7.95 -10.25 -5.15
CA TRP A 45 8.26 -10.42 -3.74
C TRP A 45 9.78 -10.57 -3.51
N MET A 46 10.43 -11.41 -4.30
CA MET A 46 11.86 -11.69 -4.13
C MET A 46 12.72 -10.46 -4.42
N GLU A 47 12.42 -9.74 -5.50
CA GLU A 47 13.14 -8.52 -5.85
C GLU A 47 12.99 -7.46 -4.74
N THR A 48 11.78 -7.28 -4.24
CA THR A 48 11.52 -6.33 -3.15
C THR A 48 12.24 -6.75 -1.87
N TYR A 49 12.22 -8.05 -1.55
CA TYR A 49 12.95 -8.60 -0.40
C TYR A 49 14.44 -8.27 -0.47
N LEU A 50 15.05 -8.54 -1.62
CA LEU A 50 16.49 -8.29 -1.82
C LEU A 50 16.81 -6.79 -1.77
N ASP A 51 15.97 -5.95 -2.36
CA ASP A 51 16.15 -4.50 -2.32
C ASP A 51 16.11 -3.96 -0.89
N LEU A 52 15.16 -4.41 -0.08
CA LEU A 52 15.06 -4.00 1.32
C LEU A 52 16.24 -4.52 2.14
N CYS A 53 16.72 -5.73 1.86
CA CYS A 53 17.93 -6.25 2.49
C CYS A 53 19.15 -5.39 2.16
N LEU A 54 19.29 -4.96 0.91
CA LEU A 54 20.40 -4.09 0.49
C LEU A 54 20.31 -2.73 1.19
N PHE A 55 19.13 -2.11 1.22
CA PHE A 55 18.94 -0.84 1.91
C PHE A 55 19.24 -0.98 3.40
N GLY A 56 18.75 -2.05 4.04
CA GLY A 56 19.03 -2.32 5.44
C GLY A 56 20.52 -2.49 5.70
N LEU A 57 21.21 -3.25 4.83
CA LEU A 57 22.65 -3.45 4.93
C LEU A 57 23.39 -2.10 4.87
N LEU A 58 23.07 -1.25 3.90
CA LEU A 58 23.72 0.05 3.72
C LEU A 58 23.42 1.03 4.85
N MET A 59 22.28 0.88 5.50
CA MET A 59 21.86 1.71 6.63
C MET A 59 22.25 1.13 7.99
N ALA A 60 22.88 -0.07 8.00
CA ALA A 60 23.17 -0.83 9.22
C ALA A 60 21.91 -1.04 10.08
N ASP A 61 20.80 -1.41 9.43
CA ASP A 61 19.50 -1.59 10.06
C ASP A 61 18.80 -2.83 9.47
N MET A 62 17.72 -3.24 10.10
CA MET A 62 16.98 -4.43 9.66
C MET A 62 16.12 -4.12 8.43
N PRO A 63 15.99 -5.08 7.50
CA PRO A 63 15.17 -4.88 6.29
C PRO A 63 13.70 -4.51 6.59
N SER A 64 13.18 -4.95 7.74
CA SER A 64 11.80 -4.68 8.17
C SER A 64 11.65 -3.37 8.95
N ALA A 65 12.72 -2.64 9.22
CA ALA A 65 12.67 -1.40 9.98
C ALA A 65 11.93 -0.30 9.19
N ASN A 66 11.13 0.50 9.86
CA ASN A 66 10.40 1.61 9.25
C ASN A 66 11.35 2.60 8.56
N ALA A 67 12.53 2.85 9.14
CA ALA A 67 13.52 3.72 8.54
C ALA A 67 13.99 3.19 7.17
N VAL A 68 14.14 1.88 7.03
CA VAL A 68 14.57 1.24 5.79
C VAL A 68 13.49 1.31 4.72
N SER A 69 12.25 0.95 5.05
CA SER A 69 11.15 1.03 4.09
C SER A 69 10.87 2.48 3.67
N THR A 70 10.99 3.43 4.60
CA THR A 70 10.86 4.85 4.29
C THR A 70 11.93 5.31 3.29
N ALA A 71 13.20 4.98 3.54
CA ALA A 71 14.30 5.33 2.65
C ALA A 71 14.12 4.70 1.26
N TYR A 72 13.70 3.44 1.21
CA TYR A 72 13.44 2.74 -0.03
C TYR A 72 12.32 3.41 -0.84
N LEU A 73 11.18 3.68 -0.21
CA LEU A 73 10.04 4.31 -0.87
C LEU A 73 10.38 5.72 -1.36
N LYS A 74 11.13 6.50 -0.58
CA LYS A 74 11.64 7.81 -1.04
C LYS A 74 12.50 7.68 -2.28
N ASN A 75 13.38 6.69 -2.32
CA ASN A 75 14.22 6.40 -3.48
C ASN A 75 13.38 6.04 -4.71
N LYS A 76 12.22 5.44 -4.52
CA LYS A 76 11.29 5.06 -5.60
C LYS A 76 10.30 6.16 -5.96
N GLY A 77 10.47 7.37 -5.45
CA GLY A 77 9.64 8.50 -5.81
C GLY A 77 8.37 8.67 -4.99
N PHE A 78 8.32 8.07 -3.82
CA PHE A 78 7.20 8.25 -2.90
C PHE A 78 7.53 9.31 -1.85
N ARG A 79 6.52 10.07 -1.47
CA ARG A 79 6.61 11.07 -0.41
C ARG A 79 5.79 10.63 0.79
N ARG A 80 6.41 10.63 1.98
CA ARG A 80 5.72 10.29 3.22
C ARG A 80 4.88 11.46 3.70
N ARG A 81 3.64 11.16 4.10
CA ARG A 81 2.72 12.11 4.70
C ARG A 81 2.09 11.49 5.94
N THR A 82 1.86 12.31 6.96
CA THR A 82 1.07 11.91 8.13
C THR A 82 -0.39 12.26 7.89
N MET A 83 -1.30 11.54 8.56
CA MET A 83 -2.70 11.92 8.54
C MET A 83 -2.87 13.26 9.27
N PRO A 84 -3.76 14.15 8.79
CA PRO A 84 -4.00 15.45 9.43
C PRO A 84 -4.48 15.30 10.88
N ASP A 85 -4.11 16.25 11.75
CA ASP A 85 -4.51 16.25 13.16
C ASP A 85 -6.05 16.36 13.33
N ASP A 86 -6.73 16.98 12.36
CA ASP A 86 -8.18 17.09 12.33
C ASP A 86 -8.89 15.90 11.72
N CYS A 87 -8.14 14.85 11.36
CA CYS A 87 -8.72 13.61 10.83
C CYS A 87 -9.58 12.94 11.91
N PRO A 88 -10.83 12.57 11.60
CA PRO A 88 -11.68 11.89 12.56
C PRO A 88 -11.09 10.55 13.02
N ASP A 89 -11.26 10.21 14.29
CA ASP A 89 -10.76 8.96 14.87
C ASP A 89 -11.34 7.71 14.19
N PHE A 90 -12.53 7.85 13.59
CA PHE A 90 -13.20 6.74 12.88
C PHE A 90 -12.84 6.67 11.40
N TYR A 91 -11.92 7.49 10.91
CA TYR A 91 -11.48 7.46 9.51
C TYR A 91 -10.77 6.15 9.21
N THR A 92 -11.20 5.48 8.14
CA THR A 92 -10.69 4.16 7.77
C THR A 92 -9.95 4.19 6.44
N ILE A 93 -9.28 3.08 6.11
CA ILE A 93 -8.68 2.90 4.78
C ILE A 93 -9.76 2.93 3.70
N GLU A 94 -10.97 2.45 3.98
CA GLU A 94 -12.09 2.57 3.03
C GLU A 94 -12.38 4.03 2.71
N ASP A 95 -12.41 4.90 3.73
CA ASP A 95 -12.58 6.35 3.52
C ASP A 95 -11.42 6.93 2.72
N PHE A 96 -10.19 6.49 2.99
CA PHE A 96 -9.02 6.88 2.22
C PHE A 96 -9.17 6.50 0.74
N CYS A 97 -9.65 5.30 0.45
CA CYS A 97 -9.90 4.86 -0.92
C CYS A 97 -10.89 5.77 -1.64
N LYS A 98 -11.95 6.17 -0.96
CA LYS A 98 -12.97 7.08 -1.52
C LYS A 98 -12.40 8.48 -1.79
N ASP A 99 -11.54 8.97 -0.88
CA ASP A 99 -10.95 10.31 -0.99
C ASP A 99 -9.79 10.35 -1.99
N HIS A 100 -9.21 9.19 -2.35
CA HIS A 100 -8.07 9.09 -3.24
C HIS A 100 -8.38 8.14 -4.41
N PRO A 101 -9.29 8.54 -5.31
CA PRO A 101 -9.72 7.67 -6.42
C PRO A 101 -8.64 7.44 -7.48
N LYS A 102 -7.53 8.19 -7.41
CA LYS A 102 -6.40 8.04 -8.34
C LYS A 102 -5.07 8.10 -7.60
N GLY A 103 -4.11 7.35 -8.10
CA GLY A 103 -2.75 7.35 -7.59
C GLY A 103 -2.40 6.07 -6.86
N THR A 104 -1.13 5.96 -6.51
CA THR A 104 -0.57 4.81 -5.79
C THR A 104 -0.11 5.26 -4.42
N PHE A 105 -0.57 4.55 -3.39
CA PHE A 105 -0.28 4.88 -2.00
C PHE A 105 0.12 3.62 -1.23
N VAL A 106 1.09 3.77 -0.34
CA VAL A 106 1.40 2.75 0.66
C VAL A 106 0.95 3.30 2.01
N ILE A 107 0.11 2.58 2.71
CA ILE A 107 -0.54 3.06 3.94
C ILE A 107 -0.07 2.26 5.13
N GLY A 108 0.34 2.96 6.20
CA GLY A 108 0.69 2.36 7.48
C GLY A 108 -0.39 2.58 8.52
N THR A 109 -0.74 1.51 9.25
CA THR A 109 -1.73 1.54 10.32
C THR A 109 -1.11 1.48 11.72
N GLY A 110 0.22 1.43 11.79
CA GLY A 110 0.94 1.21 13.05
C GLY A 110 1.39 -0.22 13.23
N SER A 111 0.60 -1.20 12.82
CA SER A 111 0.93 -2.64 12.89
C SER A 111 0.89 -3.34 11.54
N HIS A 112 0.45 -2.65 10.50
CA HIS A 112 0.28 -3.22 9.15
C HIS A 112 0.65 -2.20 8.08
N LEU A 113 1.16 -2.69 6.96
CA LEU A 113 1.45 -1.88 5.78
C LEU A 113 0.68 -2.48 4.61
N THR A 114 -0.02 -1.63 3.87
CA THR A 114 -0.85 -2.05 2.74
C THR A 114 -0.78 -1.06 1.60
N THR A 115 -1.39 -1.39 0.46
CA THR A 115 -1.31 -0.58 -0.76
C THR A 115 -2.69 -0.25 -1.28
N VAL A 116 -2.88 1.01 -1.67
CA VAL A 116 -4.08 1.48 -2.36
C VAL A 116 -3.67 2.01 -3.72
N ILE A 117 -4.30 1.50 -4.77
CA ILE A 117 -4.09 1.94 -6.15
C ILE A 117 -5.44 2.33 -6.75
N ASP A 118 -5.57 3.56 -7.17
CA ASP A 118 -6.78 4.10 -7.81
C ASP A 118 -8.06 3.79 -7.01
N GLY A 119 -8.00 4.03 -5.70
CA GLY A 119 -9.13 3.84 -4.80
C GLY A 119 -9.44 2.39 -4.46
N CYS A 120 -8.57 1.45 -4.80
CA CYS A 120 -8.74 0.03 -4.50
C CYS A 120 -7.62 -0.46 -3.58
N LEU A 121 -7.98 -1.12 -2.49
CA LEU A 121 -7.04 -1.77 -1.59
C LEU A 121 -6.52 -3.07 -2.22
N TRP A 122 -5.21 -3.24 -2.25
CA TRP A 122 -4.54 -4.44 -2.70
C TRP A 122 -3.84 -5.10 -1.51
N ASP A 123 -4.41 -6.18 -0.99
CA ASP A 123 -3.91 -6.83 0.21
C ASP A 123 -4.29 -8.31 0.22
N SER A 124 -3.63 -9.08 1.08
CA SER A 124 -3.94 -10.50 1.27
C SER A 124 -5.14 -10.73 2.21
N TRP A 125 -5.65 -9.67 2.82
CA TRP A 125 -6.87 -9.68 3.62
C TRP A 125 -7.53 -8.30 3.54
N ASP A 126 -8.79 -8.24 3.88
CA ASP A 126 -9.55 -7.00 3.77
C ASP A 126 -9.27 -6.08 4.96
N SER A 127 -8.25 -5.23 4.81
CA SER A 127 -7.84 -4.28 5.85
C SER A 127 -8.52 -2.92 5.73
N ARG A 128 -9.64 -2.80 4.99
CA ARG A 128 -10.34 -1.53 4.79
C ARG A 128 -10.87 -0.90 6.07
N ASN A 129 -11.11 -1.69 7.11
CA ASN A 129 -11.61 -1.19 8.40
C ASN A 129 -10.50 -0.68 9.32
N GLU A 130 -9.23 -0.83 8.93
CA GLU A 130 -8.09 -0.34 9.71
C GLU A 130 -7.98 1.18 9.62
N THR A 131 -7.40 1.78 10.66
CA THR A 131 -7.21 3.24 10.73
C THR A 131 -5.84 3.61 10.17
N PRO A 132 -5.77 4.42 9.10
CA PRO A 132 -4.49 4.88 8.56
C PRO A 132 -3.85 5.89 9.54
N VAL A 133 -2.54 5.74 9.74
CA VAL A 133 -1.74 6.63 10.60
C VAL A 133 -0.84 7.52 9.75
N TYR A 134 -0.22 6.96 8.75
CA TYR A 134 0.61 7.67 7.78
C TYR A 134 0.48 6.98 6.42
N TYR A 135 0.95 7.67 5.37
CA TYR A 135 0.97 7.07 4.05
C TYR A 135 2.11 7.63 3.21
N PHE A 136 2.45 6.89 2.18
CA PHE A 136 3.41 7.31 1.16
C PHE A 136 2.64 7.49 -0.14
N GLU A 137 2.83 8.62 -0.76
CA GLU A 137 2.18 8.99 -2.02
C GLU A 137 3.21 8.98 -3.14
N LYS A 138 2.93 8.24 -4.21
CA LYS A 138 3.80 8.25 -5.38
C LYS A 138 3.71 9.60 -6.06
N GLN A 139 4.85 10.24 -6.24
CA GLN A 139 4.93 11.53 -6.92
C GLN A 139 4.86 11.33 -8.42
N GLU A 140 4.16 12.21 -9.11
CA GLU A 140 4.15 12.24 -10.57
C GLU A 140 5.48 12.82 -11.08
N ASP A 141 5.95 12.29 -12.21
CA ASP A 141 7.16 12.76 -12.88
C ASP A 141 6.94 14.11 -13.57
#